data_8ff8ab95dfca634d46a6c18738c1c1fe
#
_entry.id   8ff8ab95dfca634d46a6c18738c1c1fe
#
_cell.length_a   1.000
_cell.length_b   1.000
_cell.length_c   1.000
_cell.angle_alpha   90.00
_cell.angle_beta   90.00
_cell.angle_gamma   90.00
#
_symmetry.space_group_name_H-M   'P 1'
#
loop_
_entity.id
_entity.type
_entity.pdbx_description
1 polymer ?
#
loop_
_entity_poly.entity_id
_entity_poly.type
_entity_poly.pdbx_seq_one_letter_code
_entity_poly.pdbx_strand_id
1 'polypeptide(L)'
;LSPAAVQPGGWLKEYLQRQKSGMTGNPEVLGYPFDTCLWNGVIERKQNKGQGHYGADWWRYEQTAYLVDGLLRLGYVLNDQELIKKGTDNVSYVINNPQKDGRLGPAFRKKSEWPFAVFFRVMAAQYNATGDKVIAESLRQHYLKSKQDLLTHDRNICNIEALCKTYEWTGDKKLLDIAAEALPLDSSHLTMFASDDLIHEHGVTYMEKMKLPTIMYMYTGKKEYLDIGINAVRKL
;
A
#
# COMPACT_ATOMS: atom_id res chain seq x y z
N LEU A 1 -6.53 -6.29 14.35
CA LEU A 1 -7.26 -7.56 14.23
C LEU A 1 -6.98 -8.19 12.87
N SER A 2 -6.83 -9.52 12.86
CA SER A 2 -6.76 -10.26 11.60
C SER A 2 -8.06 -10.10 10.80
N PRO A 3 -8.00 -9.91 9.47
CA PRO A 3 -9.21 -9.91 8.64
C PRO A 3 -10.03 -11.19 8.81
N ALA A 4 -9.38 -12.32 9.06
CA ALA A 4 -10.02 -13.61 9.29
C ALA A 4 -10.79 -13.71 10.63
N ALA A 5 -10.54 -12.78 11.57
CA ALA A 5 -11.21 -12.76 12.87
C ALA A 5 -12.59 -12.06 12.83
N VAL A 6 -12.95 -11.44 11.71
CA VAL A 6 -14.19 -10.70 11.55
C VAL A 6 -15.16 -11.51 10.71
N GLN A 7 -16.34 -11.79 11.25
CA GLN A 7 -17.41 -12.47 10.53
C GLN A 7 -18.58 -11.52 10.29
N PRO A 8 -18.84 -11.11 9.04
CA PRO A 8 -19.95 -10.22 8.74
C PRO A 8 -21.29 -10.94 8.85
N GLY A 9 -22.33 -10.21 9.28
CA GLY A 9 -23.72 -10.68 9.35
C GLY A 9 -24.66 -9.75 8.62
N GLY A 10 -25.93 -10.19 8.46
CA GLY A 10 -26.99 -9.39 7.88
C GLY A 10 -26.66 -8.80 6.51
N TRP A 11 -27.08 -7.55 6.27
CA TRP A 11 -26.91 -6.86 5.01
C TRP A 11 -25.44 -6.71 4.57
N LEU A 12 -24.50 -6.61 5.53
CA LEU A 12 -23.08 -6.51 5.21
C LEU A 12 -22.56 -7.80 4.59
N LYS A 13 -22.99 -8.96 5.11
CA LYS A 13 -22.64 -10.26 4.51
C LYS A 13 -23.17 -10.38 3.09
N GLU A 14 -24.43 -9.97 2.87
CA GLU A 14 -25.02 -9.98 1.52
C GLU A 14 -24.29 -9.05 0.56
N TYR A 15 -23.94 -7.84 1.02
CA TYR A 15 -23.15 -6.92 0.23
C TYR A 15 -21.79 -7.53 -0.18
N LEU A 16 -21.06 -8.14 0.76
CA LEU A 16 -19.79 -8.79 0.48
C LEU A 16 -19.92 -10.00 -0.45
N GLN A 17 -21.01 -10.75 -0.35
CA GLN A 17 -21.32 -11.84 -1.31
C GLN A 17 -21.55 -11.29 -2.72
N ARG A 18 -22.20 -10.14 -2.87
CA ARG A 18 -22.33 -9.46 -4.17
C ARG A 18 -20.99 -8.99 -4.70
N GLN A 19 -20.08 -8.51 -3.85
CA GLN A 19 -18.70 -8.20 -4.26
C GLN A 19 -17.96 -9.45 -4.75
N LYS A 20 -18.12 -10.59 -4.08
CA LYS A 20 -17.55 -11.86 -4.50
C LYS A 20 -18.08 -12.31 -5.86
N SER A 21 -19.39 -12.26 -6.10
CA SER A 21 -20.00 -12.63 -7.39
C SER A 21 -19.82 -11.58 -8.49
N GLY A 22 -19.42 -10.37 -8.11
CA GLY A 22 -19.14 -9.27 -9.04
C GLY A 22 -17.66 -9.18 -9.44
N MET A 23 -17.25 -7.97 -9.83
CA MET A 23 -15.91 -7.70 -10.38
C MET A 23 -14.78 -8.03 -9.42
N THR A 24 -14.96 -7.82 -8.11
CA THR A 24 -13.90 -8.09 -7.15
C THR A 24 -13.53 -9.58 -7.10
N GLY A 25 -14.51 -10.47 -7.15
CA GLY A 25 -14.26 -11.91 -7.15
C GLY A 25 -13.86 -12.50 -8.51
N ASN A 26 -14.14 -11.78 -9.58
CA ASN A 26 -13.91 -12.20 -10.96
C ASN A 26 -13.07 -11.17 -11.71
N PRO A 27 -11.81 -10.95 -11.31
CA PRO A 27 -10.95 -9.93 -11.93
C PRO A 27 -10.73 -10.15 -13.44
N GLU A 28 -10.84 -11.38 -13.91
CA GLU A 28 -10.69 -11.76 -15.30
C GLU A 28 -11.72 -11.08 -16.22
N VAL A 29 -12.91 -10.73 -15.73
CA VAL A 29 -13.93 -10.02 -16.51
C VAL A 29 -13.59 -8.55 -16.73
N LEU A 30 -12.65 -8.01 -15.96
CA LEU A 30 -12.18 -6.64 -16.12
C LEU A 30 -11.18 -6.49 -17.27
N GLY A 31 -10.63 -7.61 -17.75
CA GLY A 31 -9.57 -7.62 -18.74
C GLY A 31 -8.24 -7.07 -18.18
N TYR A 32 -7.35 -6.73 -19.11
CA TYR A 32 -6.03 -6.22 -18.75
C TYR A 32 -6.11 -4.91 -17.92
N PRO A 33 -5.32 -4.76 -16.86
CA PRO A 33 -4.25 -5.65 -16.33
C PRO A 33 -4.71 -6.69 -15.31
N PHE A 34 -5.99 -6.76 -14.99
CA PHE A 34 -6.51 -7.50 -13.84
C PHE A 34 -6.58 -9.01 -14.08
N ASP A 35 -6.67 -9.43 -15.34
CA ASP A 35 -6.75 -10.82 -15.77
C ASP A 35 -5.38 -11.51 -15.88
N THR A 36 -4.32 -10.74 -16.14
CA THR A 36 -3.01 -11.29 -16.50
C THR A 36 -1.85 -10.76 -15.68
N CYS A 37 -2.06 -9.65 -14.95
CA CYS A 37 -1.00 -9.02 -14.19
C CYS A 37 -0.93 -9.57 -12.76
N LEU A 38 -0.04 -10.50 -12.54
CA LEU A 38 0.54 -10.64 -11.22
C LEU A 38 1.42 -9.41 -10.96
N TRP A 39 1.32 -8.80 -9.82
CA TRP A 39 1.98 -7.54 -9.51
C TRP A 39 3.52 -7.64 -9.60
N ASN A 40 4.04 -7.54 -10.81
CA ASN A 40 5.45 -7.76 -11.13
C ASN A 40 5.99 -6.76 -12.15
N GLY A 41 7.28 -6.87 -12.48
CA GLY A 41 7.97 -5.98 -13.38
C GLY A 41 7.66 -6.11 -14.88
N VAL A 42 6.83 -7.06 -15.30
CA VAL A 42 6.70 -7.42 -16.73
C VAL A 42 5.27 -7.19 -17.21
N ILE A 43 4.81 -5.96 -17.13
CA ILE A 43 3.64 -5.59 -17.94
C ILE A 43 4.15 -5.24 -19.33
N GLU A 44 3.86 -6.09 -20.30
CA GLU A 44 4.26 -5.87 -21.69
C GLU A 44 3.62 -4.58 -22.23
N ARG A 45 4.44 -3.62 -22.61
CA ARG A 45 4.04 -2.34 -23.21
C ARG A 45 3.20 -2.49 -24.47
N LYS A 46 3.27 -3.65 -25.14
CA LYS A 46 2.57 -3.93 -26.40
C LYS A 46 1.06 -3.91 -26.28
N GLN A 47 0.51 -4.24 -25.12
CA GLN A 47 -0.95 -4.29 -24.88
C GLN A 47 -1.59 -2.93 -24.66
N ASN A 48 -0.80 -1.85 -24.65
CA ASN A 48 -1.26 -0.51 -24.30
C ASN A 48 -1.52 0.44 -25.46
N LYS A 49 -1.36 0.00 -26.67
CA LYS A 49 -1.71 0.83 -27.84
C LYS A 49 -3.24 0.96 -27.88
N GLY A 50 -3.75 2.05 -27.33
CA GLY A 50 -5.16 2.42 -27.42
C GLY A 50 -5.92 2.61 -26.10
N GLN A 51 -5.37 2.20 -24.97
CA GLN A 51 -5.98 2.48 -23.68
C GLN A 51 -5.45 3.78 -23.09
N GLY A 52 -5.98 4.87 -23.55
CA GLY A 52 -6.09 6.14 -22.85
C GLY A 52 -4.87 6.71 -22.15
N HIS A 53 -4.86 7.93 -22.20
CA HIS A 53 -4.31 9.00 -21.40
C HIS A 53 -3.01 8.84 -20.64
N TYR A 54 -2.73 7.70 -20.10
CA TYR A 54 -1.74 7.70 -19.06
C TYR A 54 -0.61 6.77 -19.40
N GLY A 55 -0.03 6.83 -20.52
CA GLY A 55 1.19 6.13 -20.89
C GLY A 55 2.24 5.93 -19.77
N ALA A 56 1.82 6.24 -18.54
CA ALA A 56 2.52 5.99 -17.31
C ALA A 56 2.29 4.55 -16.88
N ASP A 57 3.34 3.77 -16.80
CA ASP A 57 3.31 2.38 -16.35
C ASP A 57 2.78 2.22 -14.91
N TRP A 58 2.66 3.29 -14.14
CA TRP A 58 2.33 3.27 -12.72
C TRP A 58 0.86 2.96 -12.40
N TRP A 59 -0.11 3.47 -13.17
CA TRP A 59 -1.52 3.34 -12.81
C TRP A 59 -2.00 1.89 -12.83
N ARG A 60 -1.47 1.06 -13.70
CA ARG A 60 -1.82 -0.36 -13.77
C ARG A 60 -1.39 -1.10 -12.52
N TYR A 61 -0.20 -0.81 -12.05
CA TYR A 61 0.31 -1.39 -10.81
C TYR A 61 -0.47 -0.88 -9.61
N GLU A 62 -0.84 0.39 -9.61
CA GLU A 62 -1.66 0.98 -8.57
C GLU A 62 -3.06 0.33 -8.56
N GLN A 63 -3.73 0.28 -9.72
CA GLN A 63 -5.08 -0.30 -9.84
C GLN A 63 -5.08 -1.80 -9.49
N THR A 64 -4.11 -2.56 -9.97
CA THR A 64 -3.98 -3.98 -9.63
C THR A 64 -3.73 -4.16 -8.13
N ALA A 65 -2.91 -3.32 -7.51
CA ALA A 65 -2.68 -3.38 -6.07
C ALA A 65 -3.95 -3.14 -5.26
N TYR A 66 -4.77 -2.15 -5.63
CA TYR A 66 -6.09 -1.91 -5.01
C TYR A 66 -7.03 -3.10 -5.18
N LEU A 67 -7.10 -3.67 -6.37
CA LEU A 67 -7.95 -4.82 -6.62
C LEU A 67 -7.54 -6.02 -5.77
N VAL A 68 -6.24 -6.34 -5.74
CA VAL A 68 -5.71 -7.49 -4.98
C VAL A 68 -5.91 -7.28 -3.47
N ASP A 69 -5.74 -6.05 -2.96
CA ASP A 69 -6.04 -5.73 -1.55
C ASP A 69 -7.52 -6.01 -1.21
N GLY A 70 -8.43 -5.51 -2.04
CA GLY A 70 -9.87 -5.75 -1.87
C GLY A 70 -10.23 -7.23 -1.95
N LEU A 71 -9.71 -7.94 -2.94
CA LEU A 71 -9.95 -9.36 -3.18
C LEU A 71 -9.45 -10.23 -2.03
N LEU A 72 -8.22 -10.00 -1.57
CA LEU A 72 -7.64 -10.78 -0.47
C LEU A 72 -8.37 -10.56 0.86
N ARG A 73 -8.70 -9.31 1.19
CA ARG A 73 -9.48 -9.00 2.39
C ARG A 73 -10.88 -9.59 2.32
N LEU A 74 -11.54 -9.52 1.16
CA LEU A 74 -12.84 -10.13 0.93
C LEU A 74 -12.77 -11.64 1.15
N GLY A 75 -11.73 -12.28 0.65
CA GLY A 75 -11.47 -13.70 0.84
C GLY A 75 -11.37 -14.08 2.32
N TYR A 76 -10.57 -13.36 3.09
CA TYR A 76 -10.44 -13.60 4.54
C TYR A 76 -11.72 -13.35 5.32
N VAL A 77 -12.41 -12.24 5.05
CA VAL A 77 -13.65 -11.87 5.76
C VAL A 77 -14.79 -12.86 5.46
N LEU A 78 -14.87 -13.39 4.24
CA LEU A 78 -15.84 -14.40 3.85
C LEU A 78 -15.39 -15.84 4.11
N ASN A 79 -14.15 -16.05 4.56
CA ASN A 79 -13.48 -17.35 4.65
C ASN A 79 -13.51 -18.12 3.31
N ASP A 80 -13.29 -17.41 2.22
CA ASP A 80 -13.35 -17.93 0.86
C ASP A 80 -11.96 -18.32 0.35
N GLN A 81 -11.71 -19.61 0.23
CA GLN A 81 -10.39 -20.14 -0.10
C GLN A 81 -9.95 -19.82 -1.54
N GLU A 82 -10.88 -19.66 -2.47
CA GLU A 82 -10.58 -19.30 -3.85
C GLU A 82 -10.07 -17.85 -3.93
N LEU A 83 -10.77 -16.93 -3.29
CA LEU A 83 -10.33 -15.52 -3.24
C LEU A 83 -9.02 -15.36 -2.47
N ILE A 84 -8.88 -16.07 -1.34
CA ILE A 84 -7.62 -16.07 -0.58
C ILE A 84 -6.48 -16.55 -1.49
N LYS A 85 -6.68 -17.64 -2.21
CA LYS A 85 -5.66 -18.16 -3.13
C LYS A 85 -5.30 -17.15 -4.22
N LYS A 86 -6.29 -16.56 -4.90
CA LYS A 86 -6.05 -15.54 -5.93
C LYS A 86 -5.21 -14.38 -5.39
N GLY A 87 -5.50 -13.90 -4.16
CA GLY A 87 -4.74 -12.83 -3.53
C GLY A 87 -3.34 -13.25 -3.10
N THR A 88 -3.20 -14.44 -2.49
CA THR A 88 -1.91 -14.96 -2.01
C THR A 88 -0.97 -15.35 -3.14
N ASP A 89 -1.50 -15.76 -4.30
CA ASP A 89 -0.69 -16.01 -5.50
C ASP A 89 0.06 -14.73 -5.93
N ASN A 90 -0.58 -13.55 -5.83
CA ASN A 90 0.08 -12.27 -6.09
C ASN A 90 1.20 -11.97 -5.07
N VAL A 91 0.95 -12.18 -3.78
CA VAL A 91 1.97 -11.98 -2.74
C VAL A 91 3.16 -12.92 -2.96
N SER A 92 2.87 -14.19 -3.17
CA SER A 92 3.91 -15.21 -3.43
C SER A 92 4.72 -14.89 -4.67
N TYR A 93 4.07 -14.43 -5.74
CA TYR A 93 4.75 -14.04 -6.95
C TYR A 93 5.72 -12.87 -6.71
N VAL A 94 5.28 -11.83 -6.02
CA VAL A 94 6.11 -10.66 -5.70
C VAL A 94 7.33 -11.04 -4.87
N ILE A 95 7.16 -11.90 -3.88
CA ILE A 95 8.25 -12.35 -3.02
C ILE A 95 9.26 -13.22 -3.79
N ASN A 96 8.76 -14.11 -4.66
CA ASN A 96 9.60 -15.06 -5.38
C ASN A 96 10.25 -14.47 -6.66
N ASN A 97 9.84 -13.27 -7.08
CA ASN A 97 10.36 -12.60 -8.26
C ASN A 97 10.85 -11.17 -7.94
N PRO A 98 11.83 -11.00 -7.04
CA PRO A 98 12.37 -9.69 -6.72
C PRO A 98 13.10 -9.10 -7.93
N GLN A 99 13.26 -7.79 -7.95
CA GLN A 99 14.11 -7.07 -8.89
C GLN A 99 15.58 -7.51 -8.75
N LYS A 100 16.41 -7.17 -9.73
CA LYS A 100 17.85 -7.52 -9.71
C LYS A 100 18.59 -7.02 -8.48
N ASP A 101 18.18 -5.89 -7.92
CA ASP A 101 18.71 -5.32 -6.68
C ASP A 101 18.04 -5.91 -5.42
N GLY A 102 17.08 -6.80 -5.60
CA GLY A 102 16.33 -7.50 -4.55
C GLY A 102 15.20 -6.69 -3.93
N ARG A 103 14.79 -5.55 -4.53
CA ARG A 103 13.53 -4.89 -4.19
C ARG A 103 12.36 -5.69 -4.72
N LEU A 104 11.22 -5.54 -4.09
CA LEU A 104 9.99 -6.22 -4.49
C LEU A 104 9.21 -5.39 -5.52
N GLY A 105 8.36 -6.10 -6.28
CA GLY A 105 7.45 -5.47 -7.22
C GLY A 105 8.11 -4.90 -8.47
N PRO A 106 7.35 -4.14 -9.27
CA PRO A 106 7.82 -3.64 -10.55
C PRO A 106 8.85 -2.51 -10.41
N ALA A 107 9.79 -2.45 -11.35
CA ALA A 107 10.73 -1.36 -11.46
C ALA A 107 10.11 -0.18 -12.21
N PHE A 108 9.92 0.95 -11.54
CA PHE A 108 9.39 2.17 -12.15
C PHE A 108 10.51 3.09 -12.63
N ARG A 109 10.32 3.70 -13.83
CA ARG A 109 11.33 4.59 -14.41
C ARG A 109 11.67 5.81 -13.53
N LYS A 110 10.68 6.33 -12.81
CA LYS A 110 10.83 7.47 -11.91
C LYS A 110 11.15 7.07 -10.47
N LYS A 111 11.51 5.81 -10.25
CA LYS A 111 11.77 5.28 -8.90
C LYS A 111 10.63 5.57 -7.91
N SER A 112 9.39 5.48 -8.40
CA SER A 112 8.21 5.70 -7.60
C SER A 112 7.93 4.49 -6.72
N GLU A 113 7.90 4.71 -5.42
CA GLU A 113 7.50 3.72 -4.42
C GLU A 113 6.00 3.85 -4.02
N TRP A 114 5.25 4.76 -4.66
CA TRP A 114 3.83 4.94 -4.39
C TRP A 114 2.99 3.67 -4.63
N PRO A 115 3.11 2.99 -5.77
CA PRO A 115 2.35 1.76 -5.99
C PRO A 115 2.68 0.68 -4.96
N PHE A 116 3.91 0.68 -4.43
CA PHE A 116 4.30 -0.24 -3.37
C PHE A 116 3.63 0.10 -2.04
N ALA A 117 3.42 1.38 -1.70
CA ALA A 117 2.64 1.77 -0.53
C ALA A 117 1.20 1.21 -0.58
N VAL A 118 0.63 1.07 -1.79
CA VAL A 118 -0.67 0.41 -1.98
C VAL A 118 -0.53 -1.12 -1.85
N PHE A 119 0.43 -1.73 -2.52
CA PHE A 119 0.62 -3.19 -2.46
C PHE A 119 1.06 -3.69 -1.08
N PHE A 120 1.73 -2.85 -0.30
CA PHE A 120 2.01 -3.16 1.11
C PHE A 120 0.75 -3.58 1.86
N ARG A 121 -0.42 -2.98 1.56
CA ARG A 121 -1.68 -3.31 2.21
C ARG A 121 -2.08 -4.76 1.99
N VAL A 122 -1.81 -5.30 0.79
CA VAL A 122 -2.02 -6.70 0.45
C VAL A 122 -1.14 -7.59 1.32
N MET A 123 0.17 -7.28 1.36
CA MET A 123 1.15 -8.03 2.15
C MET A 123 0.83 -7.95 3.64
N ALA A 124 0.40 -6.78 4.12
CA ALA A 124 -0.01 -6.59 5.51
C ALA A 124 -1.27 -7.39 5.86
N ALA A 125 -2.25 -7.46 4.95
CA ALA A 125 -3.44 -8.28 5.16
C ALA A 125 -3.08 -9.76 5.27
N GLN A 126 -2.19 -10.25 4.40
CA GLN A 126 -1.67 -11.62 4.44
C GLN A 126 -0.91 -11.90 5.74
N TYR A 127 0.04 -11.01 6.11
CA TYR A 127 0.78 -11.17 7.34
C TYR A 127 -0.12 -11.18 8.59
N ASN A 128 -1.09 -10.27 8.66
CA ASN A 128 -2.02 -10.20 9.78
C ASN A 128 -2.94 -11.43 9.88
N ALA A 129 -3.20 -12.11 8.76
CA ALA A 129 -3.99 -13.34 8.73
C ALA A 129 -3.17 -14.58 9.10
N THR A 130 -1.90 -14.64 8.72
CA THR A 130 -1.09 -15.86 8.78
C THR A 130 0.08 -15.81 9.76
N GLY A 131 0.58 -14.62 10.08
CA GLY A 131 1.82 -14.44 10.85
C GLY A 131 3.08 -14.86 10.08
N ASP A 132 3.03 -15.01 8.75
CA ASP A 132 4.13 -15.51 7.94
C ASP A 132 5.32 -14.54 7.96
N LYS A 133 6.38 -14.94 8.66
CA LYS A 133 7.61 -14.16 8.83
C LYS A 133 8.36 -13.88 7.52
N VAL A 134 8.16 -14.69 6.49
CA VAL A 134 8.75 -14.47 5.17
C VAL A 134 8.28 -13.14 4.60
N ILE A 135 7.00 -12.78 4.81
CA ILE A 135 6.44 -11.50 4.37
C ILE A 135 7.13 -10.33 5.08
N ALA A 136 7.26 -10.41 6.40
CA ALA A 136 7.91 -9.36 7.20
C ALA A 136 9.37 -9.15 6.79
N GLU A 137 10.11 -10.24 6.60
CA GLU A 137 11.52 -10.18 6.18
C GLU A 137 11.68 -9.66 4.75
N SER A 138 10.81 -10.07 3.83
CA SER A 138 10.81 -9.58 2.45
C SER A 138 10.55 -8.08 2.39
N LEU A 139 9.60 -7.58 3.18
CA LEU A 139 9.32 -6.15 3.30
C LEU A 139 10.50 -5.39 3.92
N ARG A 140 11.12 -5.95 4.96
CA ARG A 140 12.33 -5.37 5.57
C ARG A 140 13.43 -5.18 4.54
N GLN A 141 13.75 -6.21 3.77
CA GLN A 141 14.76 -6.14 2.73
C GLN A 141 14.41 -5.11 1.65
N HIS A 142 13.16 -5.09 1.20
CA HIS A 142 12.69 -4.11 0.23
C HIS A 142 12.94 -2.68 0.71
N TYR A 143 12.45 -2.33 1.91
CA TYR A 143 12.55 -0.96 2.41
C TYR A 143 13.97 -0.51 2.71
N LEU A 144 14.84 -1.40 3.19
CA LEU A 144 16.25 -1.06 3.38
C LEU A 144 16.95 -0.75 2.04
N LYS A 145 16.55 -1.42 0.96
CA LYS A 145 17.09 -1.19 -0.39
C LYS A 145 16.45 0.01 -1.10
N SER A 146 15.22 0.34 -0.75
CA SER A 146 14.49 1.48 -1.31
C SER A 146 14.80 2.81 -0.62
N LYS A 147 15.67 2.84 0.40
CA LYS A 147 15.93 4.04 1.24
C LYS A 147 16.10 5.32 0.41
N GLN A 148 16.94 5.29 -0.60
CA GLN A 148 17.25 6.50 -1.41
C GLN A 148 16.02 7.02 -2.18
N ASP A 149 15.15 6.13 -2.65
CA ASP A 149 13.95 6.50 -3.37
C ASP A 149 12.85 6.97 -2.39
N LEU A 150 12.78 6.37 -1.20
CA LEU A 150 11.86 6.77 -0.13
C LEU A 150 12.14 8.16 0.44
N LEU A 151 13.40 8.60 0.42
CA LEU A 151 13.80 9.94 0.88
C LEU A 151 13.47 11.04 -0.13
N THR A 152 12.84 10.74 -1.26
CA THR A 152 12.27 11.76 -2.14
C THR A 152 10.93 12.24 -1.58
N HIS A 153 10.65 13.52 -1.74
CA HIS A 153 9.47 14.18 -1.15
C HIS A 153 8.19 14.08 -1.97
N ASP A 154 8.09 13.18 -2.91
CA ASP A 154 6.86 12.88 -3.63
C ASP A 154 5.99 11.89 -2.82
N ARG A 155 5.00 11.26 -3.45
CA ARG A 155 4.10 10.25 -2.84
C ARG A 155 4.84 9.03 -2.25
N ASN A 156 6.13 8.89 -2.52
CA ASN A 156 6.99 7.87 -1.90
C ASN A 156 6.94 7.88 -0.37
N ILE A 157 6.77 9.07 0.22
CA ILE A 157 6.67 9.25 1.67
C ILE A 157 5.46 8.49 2.28
N CYS A 158 4.43 8.17 1.50
CA CYS A 158 3.30 7.37 1.96
C CYS A 158 3.71 5.98 2.47
N ASN A 159 4.92 5.52 2.15
CA ASN A 159 5.50 4.29 2.69
C ASN A 159 5.95 4.40 4.17
N ILE A 160 5.89 5.56 4.82
CA ILE A 160 6.21 5.70 6.25
C ILE A 160 5.35 4.77 7.09
N GLU A 161 4.07 4.63 6.82
CA GLU A 161 3.21 3.67 7.52
C GLU A 161 3.74 2.24 7.39
N ALA A 162 4.14 1.86 6.18
CA ALA A 162 4.66 0.54 5.90
C ALA A 162 6.02 0.29 6.57
N LEU A 163 6.91 1.30 6.61
CA LEU A 163 8.18 1.25 7.34
C LEU A 163 7.95 1.00 8.83
N CYS A 164 7.03 1.77 9.45
CA CYS A 164 6.70 1.62 10.86
C CYS A 164 6.10 0.25 11.18
N LYS A 165 5.16 -0.23 10.34
CA LYS A 165 4.58 -1.57 10.51
C LYS A 165 5.59 -2.69 10.32
N THR A 166 6.47 -2.57 9.34
CA THR A 166 7.54 -3.56 9.14
C THR A 166 8.53 -3.54 10.32
N TYR A 167 8.80 -2.36 10.91
CA TYR A 167 9.55 -2.26 12.16
C TYR A 167 8.87 -3.03 13.31
N GLU A 168 7.55 -2.86 13.51
CA GLU A 168 6.81 -3.61 14.55
C GLU A 168 6.96 -5.12 14.39
N TRP A 169 7.00 -5.62 13.17
CA TRP A 169 7.08 -7.06 12.88
C TRP A 169 8.50 -7.65 12.98
N THR A 170 9.51 -6.83 12.71
CA THR A 170 10.91 -7.29 12.58
C THR A 170 11.84 -6.79 13.69
N GLY A 171 11.48 -5.71 14.38
CA GLY A 171 12.33 -5.04 15.35
C GLY A 171 13.50 -4.26 14.75
N ASP A 172 13.63 -4.17 13.41
CA ASP A 172 14.75 -3.48 12.77
C ASP A 172 14.60 -1.96 12.82
N LYS A 173 15.30 -1.32 13.76
CA LYS A 173 15.25 0.14 13.98
C LYS A 173 15.64 0.97 12.77
N LYS A 174 16.41 0.43 11.82
CA LYS A 174 16.78 1.16 10.59
C LYS A 174 15.55 1.57 9.78
N LEU A 175 14.46 0.80 9.86
CA LEU A 175 13.19 1.14 9.19
C LEU A 175 12.55 2.38 9.82
N LEU A 176 12.57 2.45 11.15
CA LEU A 176 12.07 3.62 11.87
C LEU A 176 12.95 4.85 11.63
N ASP A 177 14.27 4.66 11.56
CA ASP A 177 15.21 5.72 11.24
C ASP A 177 14.94 6.31 9.85
N ILE A 178 14.67 5.46 8.84
CA ILE A 178 14.28 5.91 7.49
C ILE A 178 12.97 6.71 7.54
N ALA A 179 11.97 6.24 8.27
CA ALA A 179 10.69 6.95 8.41
C ALA A 179 10.87 8.32 9.08
N ALA A 180 11.69 8.39 10.12
CA ALA A 180 12.00 9.63 10.84
C ALA A 180 12.82 10.62 9.99
N GLU A 181 13.68 10.12 9.10
CA GLU A 181 14.44 10.93 8.14
C GLU A 181 13.54 11.44 7.00
N ALA A 182 12.57 10.62 6.55
CA ALA A 182 11.71 10.93 5.41
C ALA A 182 10.64 12.00 5.73
N LEU A 183 9.96 11.91 6.88
CA LEU A 183 8.82 12.78 7.17
C LEU A 183 9.15 14.29 7.08
N PRO A 184 10.26 14.79 7.66
CA PRO A 184 10.60 16.22 7.59
C PRO A 184 10.89 16.73 6.16
N LEU A 185 11.21 15.82 5.22
CA LEU A 185 11.45 16.21 3.82
C LEU A 185 10.17 16.66 3.11
N ASP A 186 8.99 16.29 3.62
CA ASP A 186 7.70 16.75 3.12
C ASP A 186 7.21 18.01 3.83
N SER A 187 8.10 18.98 4.01
CA SER A 187 7.86 20.21 4.78
C SER A 187 6.66 21.00 4.28
N SER A 188 6.37 21.01 2.99
CA SER A 188 5.22 21.71 2.41
C SER A 188 3.89 21.16 2.93
N HIS A 189 3.74 19.83 2.99
CA HIS A 189 2.54 19.20 3.55
C HIS A 189 2.48 19.37 5.07
N LEU A 190 3.61 19.23 5.77
CA LEU A 190 3.64 19.46 7.21
C LEU A 190 3.20 20.89 7.56
N THR A 191 3.65 21.89 6.80
CA THR A 191 3.23 23.29 6.96
C THR A 191 1.74 23.44 6.66
N MET A 192 1.25 22.88 5.56
CA MET A 192 -0.17 22.91 5.20
C MET A 192 -1.03 22.23 6.27
N PHE A 193 -0.58 21.13 6.86
CA PHE A 193 -1.31 20.43 7.94
C PHE A 193 -1.32 21.24 9.24
N ALA A 194 -0.24 21.97 9.54
CA ALA A 194 -0.11 22.77 10.75
C ALA A 194 -0.86 24.10 10.67
N SER A 195 -1.04 24.68 9.48
CA SER A 195 -1.71 25.97 9.27
C SER A 195 -3.24 25.84 9.22
N ASP A 196 -3.94 26.98 9.28
CA ASP A 196 -5.39 27.06 9.05
C ASP A 196 -5.76 27.29 7.58
N ASP A 197 -4.77 27.26 6.68
CA ASP A 197 -4.99 27.45 5.25
C ASP A 197 -5.88 26.38 4.66
N LEU A 198 -6.59 26.72 3.59
CA LEU A 198 -7.40 25.77 2.83
C LEU A 198 -6.52 24.67 2.23
N ILE A 199 -7.15 23.51 2.05
CA ILE A 199 -6.48 22.37 1.43
C ILE A 199 -6.33 22.64 -0.07
N HIS A 200 -5.08 22.67 -0.54
CA HIS A 200 -4.72 22.82 -1.95
C HIS A 200 -3.96 21.57 -2.44
N GLU A 201 -4.60 20.40 -2.30
CA GLU A 201 -3.94 19.14 -2.64
C GLU A 201 -4.95 18.16 -3.26
N HIS A 202 -4.44 17.22 -4.03
CA HIS A 202 -5.21 16.06 -4.51
C HIS A 202 -5.72 15.24 -3.32
N GLY A 203 -7.02 15.00 -3.25
CA GLY A 203 -7.68 14.41 -2.07
C GLY A 203 -7.03 13.12 -1.56
N VAL A 204 -6.66 12.20 -2.46
CA VAL A 204 -5.98 10.94 -2.06
C VAL A 204 -4.61 11.24 -1.44
N THR A 205 -3.83 12.15 -2.04
CA THR A 205 -2.52 12.53 -1.51
C THR A 205 -2.65 13.15 -0.12
N TYR A 206 -3.63 14.05 0.07
CA TYR A 206 -3.93 14.63 1.38
C TYR A 206 -4.23 13.54 2.42
N MET A 207 -5.19 12.67 2.13
CA MET A 207 -5.64 11.61 3.05
C MET A 207 -4.53 10.62 3.41
N GLU A 208 -3.67 10.30 2.46
CA GLU A 208 -2.54 9.40 2.70
C GLU A 208 -1.43 10.06 3.52
N LYS A 209 -1.18 11.34 3.32
CA LYS A 209 -0.09 12.06 4.01
C LYS A 209 -0.50 12.61 5.38
N MET A 210 -1.74 13.04 5.59
CA MET A 210 -2.16 13.64 6.85
C MET A 210 -2.07 12.71 8.07
N LYS A 211 -2.12 11.39 7.85
CA LYS A 211 -1.96 10.39 8.92
C LYS A 211 -0.51 10.21 9.37
N LEU A 212 0.47 10.57 8.51
CA LEU A 212 1.88 10.27 8.75
C LEU A 212 2.46 10.95 10.00
N PRO A 213 2.16 12.23 10.30
CA PRO A 213 2.61 12.84 11.54
C PRO A 213 2.08 12.08 12.77
N THR A 214 0.79 11.71 12.78
CA THR A 214 0.21 10.95 13.90
C THR A 214 0.86 9.58 14.05
N ILE A 215 1.14 8.89 12.93
CA ILE A 215 1.88 7.62 12.96
C ILE A 215 3.27 7.85 13.59
N MET A 216 4.01 8.85 13.13
CA MET A 216 5.34 9.13 13.68
C MET A 216 5.30 9.57 15.16
N TYR A 217 4.24 10.22 15.61
CA TYR A 217 4.05 10.49 17.04
C TYR A 217 4.06 9.22 17.88
N MET A 218 3.41 8.14 17.42
CA MET A 218 3.35 6.87 18.16
C MET A 218 4.74 6.26 18.41
N TYR A 219 5.71 6.52 17.52
CA TYR A 219 7.06 5.96 17.63
C TYR A 219 8.09 6.92 18.21
N THR A 220 7.85 8.23 18.12
CA THR A 220 8.82 9.25 18.55
C THR A 220 8.42 10.00 19.82
N GLY A 221 7.13 10.00 20.18
CA GLY A 221 6.59 10.80 21.28
C GLY A 221 6.60 12.32 21.01
N LYS A 222 6.99 12.78 19.84
CA LYS A 222 7.05 14.21 19.50
C LYS A 222 5.66 14.80 19.38
N LYS A 223 5.24 15.54 20.41
CA LYS A 223 3.89 16.12 20.51
C LYS A 223 3.52 17.00 19.30
N GLU A 224 4.49 17.69 18.70
CA GLU A 224 4.29 18.48 17.50
C GLU A 224 3.62 17.68 16.36
N TYR A 225 4.02 16.42 16.18
CA TYR A 225 3.42 15.55 15.15
C TYR A 225 1.97 15.19 15.45
N LEU A 226 1.62 15.00 16.74
CA LEU A 226 0.24 14.78 17.13
C LEU A 226 -0.62 16.02 16.82
N ASP A 227 -0.13 17.22 17.19
CA ASP A 227 -0.84 18.47 17.00
C ASP A 227 -1.05 18.76 15.50
N ILE A 228 -0.04 18.54 14.66
CA ILE A 228 -0.12 18.62 13.20
C ILE A 228 -1.20 17.66 12.65
N GLY A 229 -1.17 16.40 13.08
CA GLY A 229 -2.14 15.40 12.62
C GLY A 229 -3.58 15.70 13.02
N ILE A 230 -3.80 16.16 14.27
CA ILE A 230 -5.13 16.59 14.75
C ILE A 230 -5.63 17.77 13.92
N ASN A 231 -4.79 18.78 13.65
CA ASN A 231 -5.18 19.92 12.85
C ASN A 231 -5.53 19.53 11.42
N ALA A 232 -4.73 18.65 10.80
CA ALA A 232 -5.02 18.13 9.45
C ALA A 232 -6.42 17.46 9.38
N VAL A 233 -6.79 16.67 10.40
CA VAL A 233 -8.13 16.02 10.45
C VAL A 233 -9.24 17.06 10.64
N ARG A 234 -9.03 18.10 11.43
CA ARG A 234 -10.05 19.14 11.67
C ARG A 234 -10.42 19.94 10.44
N LYS A 235 -9.56 19.93 9.42
CA LYS A 235 -9.75 20.64 8.14
C LYS A 235 -10.62 19.87 7.14
N LEU A 236 -10.99 18.62 7.41
CA LEU A 236 -11.90 17.80 6.61
C LEU A 236 -13.36 18.07 6.94
#